data_85c744323a1a2a3587c7468c6cad77b6
#
_entry.id   85c744323a1a2a3587c7468c6cad77b6
#
_cell.length_a   1.000
_cell.length_b   1.000
_cell.length_c   1.000
_cell.angle_alpha   90.00
_cell.angle_beta   90.00
_cell.angle_gamma   90.00
#
_symmetry.space_group_name_H-M   'P 1'
#
loop_
_entity.id
_entity.type
_entity.pdbx_description
1 polymer ?
#
loop_
_entity_poly.entity_id
_entity_poly.type
_entity_poly.pdbx_seq_one_letter_code
_entity_poly.pdbx_strand_id
1 'polypeptide(L)'
;LLRIGYSGIEQDAQKYLEKETDPEKQGFYRSVITACEAMRQIGLHYAQAAAARLEQPVSPEAAESLRMIRDTAGRVPYMPPKTFYEALAAILFAKELAIDLEGVAVAVLGHLDRLLQPFYAHDIETGALTYEEAKNLMAFFLYHTDGRWELTEHTFATTNCSLVIGGCDGNWKPIYNDVTRMILECYEDYGFVN
;
A
#
# COMPACT_ATOMS: atom_id res chain seq x y z
N LEU A 1 2.09 7.42 5.90
CA LEU A 1 2.53 7.09 4.54
C LEU A 1 1.59 7.70 3.51
N LEU A 2 0.30 7.38 3.49
CA LEU A 2 -0.65 7.82 2.46
C LEU A 2 -0.79 9.34 2.35
N ARG A 3 -0.55 10.08 3.42
CA ARG A 3 -0.69 11.55 3.43
C ARG A 3 0.55 12.29 2.91
N ILE A 4 1.75 11.79 3.20
CA ILE A 4 3.01 12.52 2.93
C ILE A 4 4.06 11.70 2.15
N GLY A 5 3.83 10.39 1.97
CA GLY A 5 4.82 9.48 1.38
C GLY A 5 6.10 9.35 2.22
N TYR A 6 7.03 8.57 1.73
CA TYR A 6 8.39 8.53 2.32
C TYR A 6 9.14 9.85 2.11
N SER A 7 8.84 10.60 1.04
CA SER A 7 9.42 11.92 0.79
C SER A 7 9.11 12.93 1.90
N GLY A 8 7.88 12.91 2.44
CA GLY A 8 7.51 13.77 3.56
C GLY A 8 8.17 13.35 4.87
N ILE A 9 8.32 12.03 5.10
CA ILE A 9 9.04 11.50 6.26
C ILE A 9 10.53 11.91 6.19
N GLU A 10 11.14 11.78 5.02
CA GLU A 10 12.53 12.19 4.76
C GLU A 10 12.73 13.68 5.01
N GLN A 11 11.85 14.54 4.49
CA GLN A 11 11.89 15.98 4.71
C GLN A 11 11.77 16.34 6.19
N ASP A 12 10.90 15.68 6.94
CA ASP A 12 10.77 15.92 8.36
C ASP A 12 12.01 15.46 9.13
N ALA A 13 12.56 14.28 8.80
CA ALA A 13 13.82 13.79 9.37
C ALA A 13 14.97 14.76 9.09
N GLN A 14 15.08 15.32 7.88
CA GLN A 14 16.09 16.31 7.51
C GLN A 14 15.97 17.59 8.35
N LYS A 15 14.75 18.13 8.52
CA LYS A 15 14.49 19.32 9.37
C LYS A 15 14.90 19.10 10.83
N TYR A 16 14.65 17.90 11.36
CA TYR A 16 15.07 17.57 12.73
C TYR A 16 16.57 17.38 12.83
N LEU A 17 17.20 16.74 11.87
CA LEU A 17 18.65 16.54 11.81
C LEU A 17 19.41 17.88 11.82
N GLU A 18 18.94 18.88 11.08
CA GLU A 18 19.56 20.21 11.02
C GLU A 18 19.60 20.95 12.37
N LYS A 19 18.69 20.65 13.26
CA LYS A 19 18.54 21.30 14.58
C LYS A 19 19.08 20.45 15.74
N GLU A 20 19.34 19.17 15.50
CA GLU A 20 19.73 18.23 16.55
C GLU A 20 21.23 18.33 16.84
N THR A 21 21.58 18.34 18.11
CA THR A 21 22.95 18.40 18.58
C THR A 21 23.43 17.08 19.20
N ASP A 22 22.50 16.21 19.57
CA ASP A 22 22.80 14.89 20.13
C ASP A 22 23.24 13.93 19.01
N PRO A 23 24.47 13.37 19.08
CA PRO A 23 24.99 12.48 18.04
C PRO A 23 24.16 11.21 17.83
N GLU A 24 23.55 10.65 18.87
CA GLU A 24 22.73 9.44 18.78
C GLU A 24 21.43 9.73 18.00
N LYS A 25 20.77 10.82 18.33
CA LYS A 25 19.58 11.27 17.61
C LYS A 25 19.89 11.67 16.18
N GLN A 26 21.03 12.32 15.93
CA GLN A 26 21.49 12.59 14.57
C GLN A 26 21.70 11.28 13.78
N GLY A 27 22.26 10.26 14.41
CA GLY A 27 22.40 8.91 13.83
C GLY A 27 21.05 8.32 13.42
N PHE A 28 20.05 8.43 14.30
CA PHE A 28 18.68 7.98 14.01
C PHE A 28 18.08 8.71 12.80
N TYR A 29 18.13 10.05 12.76
CA TYR A 29 17.56 10.79 11.61
C TYR A 29 18.25 10.47 10.30
N ARG A 30 19.59 10.27 10.29
CA ARG A 30 20.32 9.83 9.10
C ARG A 30 19.86 8.44 8.64
N SER A 31 19.61 7.53 9.58
CA SER A 31 19.10 6.19 9.27
C SER A 31 17.71 6.26 8.64
N VAL A 32 16.82 7.13 9.14
CA VAL A 32 15.48 7.36 8.55
C VAL A 32 15.61 7.88 7.11
N ILE A 33 16.49 8.86 6.87
CA ILE A 33 16.72 9.42 5.52
C ILE A 33 17.24 8.33 4.58
N THR A 34 18.21 7.55 5.03
CA THR A 34 18.76 6.43 4.24
C THR A 34 17.68 5.39 3.91
N ALA A 35 16.82 5.05 4.86
CA ALA A 35 15.72 4.12 4.64
C ALA A 35 14.71 4.66 3.63
N CYS A 36 14.34 5.95 3.71
CA CYS A 36 13.42 6.57 2.74
C CYS A 36 13.98 6.56 1.32
N GLU A 37 15.27 6.85 1.15
CA GLU A 37 15.93 6.78 -0.16
C GLU A 37 16.04 5.33 -0.66
N ALA A 38 16.31 4.35 0.20
CA ALA A 38 16.27 2.94 -0.18
C ALA A 38 14.89 2.51 -0.71
N MET A 39 13.80 2.93 -0.04
CA MET A 39 12.43 2.69 -0.51
C MET A 39 12.18 3.30 -1.89
N ARG A 40 12.69 4.51 -2.13
CA ARG A 40 12.64 5.16 -3.44
C ARG A 40 13.36 4.35 -4.51
N GLN A 41 14.58 3.91 -4.23
CA GLN A 41 15.39 3.14 -5.19
C GLN A 41 14.74 1.81 -5.55
N ILE A 42 14.15 1.10 -4.59
CA ILE A 42 13.41 -0.14 -4.86
C ILE A 42 12.24 0.14 -5.80
N GLY A 43 11.44 1.17 -5.55
CA GLY A 43 10.35 1.56 -6.45
C GLY A 43 10.82 1.87 -7.87
N LEU A 44 11.91 2.63 -8.00
CA LEU A 44 12.52 2.93 -9.30
C LEU A 44 13.01 1.67 -10.04
N HIS A 45 13.55 0.68 -9.33
CA HIS A 45 13.96 -0.59 -9.94
C HIS A 45 12.75 -1.36 -10.49
N TYR A 46 11.61 -1.39 -9.77
CA TYR A 46 10.38 -1.98 -10.30
C TYR A 46 9.88 -1.25 -11.54
N ALA A 47 9.89 0.08 -11.53
CA ALA A 47 9.50 0.87 -12.70
C ALA A 47 10.40 0.61 -13.92
N GLN A 48 11.71 0.54 -13.71
CA GLN A 48 12.68 0.21 -14.75
C GLN A 48 12.50 -1.21 -15.30
N ALA A 49 12.28 -2.19 -14.43
CA ALA A 49 12.02 -3.57 -14.82
C ALA A 49 10.74 -3.69 -15.67
N ALA A 50 9.67 -2.99 -15.26
CA ALA A 50 8.43 -2.94 -16.04
C ALA A 50 8.64 -2.25 -17.40
N ALA A 51 9.40 -1.16 -17.46
CA ALA A 51 9.75 -0.50 -18.71
C ALA A 51 10.54 -1.42 -19.65
N ALA A 52 11.58 -2.08 -19.15
CA ALA A 52 12.38 -3.02 -19.93
C ALA A 52 11.54 -4.22 -20.44
N ARG A 53 10.56 -4.67 -19.65
CA ARG A 53 9.65 -5.75 -20.08
C ARG A 53 8.70 -5.31 -21.18
N LEU A 54 8.30 -4.04 -21.21
CA LEU A 54 7.47 -3.45 -22.28
C LEU A 54 8.19 -3.36 -23.64
N GLU A 55 9.52 -3.40 -23.67
CA GLU A 55 10.30 -3.44 -24.92
C GLU A 55 10.27 -4.83 -25.59
N GLN A 56 9.79 -5.84 -24.88
CA GLN A 56 9.68 -7.20 -25.37
C GLN A 56 8.24 -7.49 -25.81
N PRO A 57 7.99 -8.52 -26.65
CA PRO A 57 6.66 -8.95 -26.99
C PRO A 57 5.88 -9.38 -25.75
N VAL A 58 4.74 -8.74 -25.50
CA VAL A 58 3.80 -9.02 -24.40
C VAL A 58 2.36 -8.93 -24.92
N SER A 59 1.42 -9.59 -24.24
CA SER A 59 0.00 -9.44 -24.57
C SER A 59 -0.49 -8.01 -24.27
N PRO A 60 -1.57 -7.54 -24.91
CA PRO A 60 -2.13 -6.22 -24.63
C PRO A 60 -2.46 -6.00 -23.14
N GLU A 61 -3.01 -7.00 -22.48
CA GLU A 61 -3.37 -6.97 -21.05
C GLU A 61 -2.12 -6.86 -20.17
N ALA A 62 -1.09 -7.65 -20.49
CA ALA A 62 0.19 -7.56 -19.78
C ALA A 62 0.87 -6.20 -20.01
N ALA A 63 0.76 -5.63 -21.21
CA ALA A 63 1.31 -4.31 -21.50
C ALA A 63 0.61 -3.22 -20.68
N GLU A 64 -0.70 -3.30 -20.50
CA GLU A 64 -1.44 -2.36 -19.66
C GLU A 64 -1.00 -2.45 -18.20
N SER A 65 -0.96 -3.65 -17.63
CA SER A 65 -0.47 -3.87 -16.26
C SER A 65 0.97 -3.38 -16.05
N LEU A 66 1.86 -3.63 -17.00
CA LEU A 66 3.24 -3.16 -16.93
C LEU A 66 3.36 -1.65 -16.99
N ARG A 67 2.51 -0.96 -17.78
CA ARG A 67 2.46 0.51 -17.77
C ARG A 67 1.99 1.04 -16.41
N MET A 68 0.95 0.46 -15.84
CA MET A 68 0.48 0.82 -14.50
C MET A 68 1.58 0.63 -13.45
N ILE A 69 2.29 -0.49 -13.47
CA ILE A 69 3.41 -0.74 -12.55
C ILE A 69 4.52 0.30 -12.76
N ARG A 70 4.95 0.54 -14.02
CA ARG A 70 6.00 1.51 -14.33
C ARG A 70 5.68 2.90 -13.80
N ASP A 71 4.47 3.37 -14.06
CA ASP A 71 4.06 4.74 -13.74
C ASP A 71 3.80 4.92 -12.24
N THR A 72 3.33 3.86 -11.58
CA THR A 72 3.03 3.87 -10.15
C THR A 72 4.28 3.65 -9.29
N ALA A 73 5.06 2.60 -9.56
CA ALA A 73 6.21 2.24 -8.73
C ALA A 73 7.34 3.28 -8.75
N GLY A 74 7.47 4.03 -9.86
CA GLY A 74 8.41 5.16 -9.93
C GLY A 74 8.03 6.35 -9.05
N ARG A 75 6.80 6.38 -8.52
CA ARG A 75 6.27 7.50 -7.76
C ARG A 75 5.86 7.13 -6.33
N VAL A 76 5.04 6.11 -6.14
CA VAL A 76 4.58 5.68 -4.82
C VAL A 76 5.32 4.42 -4.37
N PRO A 77 5.58 4.24 -3.07
CA PRO A 77 5.15 5.04 -1.91
C PRO A 77 6.08 6.22 -1.55
N TYR A 78 7.12 6.51 -2.36
CA TYR A 78 8.01 7.64 -2.06
C TYR A 78 7.24 8.96 -2.05
N MET A 79 6.50 9.28 -3.12
CA MET A 79 5.52 10.38 -3.11
C MET A 79 4.17 9.90 -2.54
N PRO A 80 3.35 10.79 -1.97
CA PRO A 80 2.01 10.41 -1.53
C PRO A 80 1.14 9.97 -2.71
N PRO A 81 0.29 8.95 -2.53
CA PRO A 81 -0.65 8.50 -3.55
C PRO A 81 -1.70 9.56 -3.86
N LYS A 82 -2.24 9.53 -5.06
CA LYS A 82 -3.31 10.43 -5.53
C LYS A 82 -4.59 9.67 -5.89
N THR A 83 -4.48 8.41 -6.29
CA THR A 83 -5.59 7.58 -6.72
C THR A 83 -5.80 6.39 -5.80
N PHE A 84 -6.94 5.75 -5.91
CA PHE A 84 -7.26 4.54 -5.16
C PHE A 84 -6.25 3.42 -5.44
N TYR A 85 -5.92 3.20 -6.72
CA TYR A 85 -4.90 2.22 -7.11
C TYR A 85 -3.53 2.53 -6.48
N GLU A 86 -3.09 3.78 -6.53
CA GLU A 86 -1.81 4.18 -5.93
C GLU A 86 -1.80 4.03 -4.41
N ALA A 87 -2.93 4.26 -3.74
CA ALA A 87 -3.05 4.08 -2.30
C ALA A 87 -2.94 2.60 -1.91
N LEU A 88 -3.61 1.70 -2.65
CA LEU A 88 -3.48 0.26 -2.49
C LEU A 88 -2.04 -0.21 -2.75
N ALA A 89 -1.44 0.24 -3.85
CA ALA A 89 -0.06 -0.08 -4.22
C ALA A 89 0.94 0.39 -3.15
N ALA A 90 0.76 1.59 -2.59
CA ALA A 90 1.62 2.13 -1.54
C ALA A 90 1.56 1.30 -0.24
N ILE A 91 0.35 0.86 0.16
CA ILE A 91 0.18 0.01 1.34
C ILE A 91 0.81 -1.37 1.11
N LEU A 92 0.51 -1.99 -0.05
CA LEU A 92 1.05 -3.31 -0.39
C LEU A 92 2.58 -3.29 -0.42
N PHE A 93 3.17 -2.32 -1.11
CA PHE A 93 4.62 -2.17 -1.20
C PHE A 93 5.27 -2.02 0.18
N ALA A 94 4.73 -1.14 1.04
CA ALA A 94 5.27 -0.93 2.37
C ALA A 94 5.15 -2.19 3.24
N LYS A 95 4.03 -2.91 3.14
CA LYS A 95 3.81 -4.19 3.84
C LYS A 95 4.82 -5.25 3.38
N GLU A 96 4.97 -5.43 2.07
CA GLU A 96 5.86 -6.44 1.50
C GLU A 96 7.31 -6.19 1.90
N LEU A 97 7.76 -4.94 1.83
CA LEU A 97 9.12 -4.60 2.25
C LEU A 97 9.35 -4.80 3.75
N ALA A 98 8.37 -4.46 4.60
CA ALA A 98 8.49 -4.73 6.03
C ALA A 98 8.61 -6.22 6.33
N ILE A 99 7.88 -7.06 5.60
CA ILE A 99 7.96 -8.51 5.74
C ILE A 99 9.31 -9.05 5.23
N ASP A 100 9.75 -8.62 4.03
CA ASP A 100 10.95 -9.16 3.40
C ASP A 100 12.26 -8.68 4.03
N LEU A 101 12.31 -7.42 4.46
CA LEU A 101 13.53 -6.82 5.01
C LEU A 101 13.67 -7.00 6.52
N GLU A 102 12.56 -6.92 7.24
CA GLU A 102 12.55 -6.98 8.71
C GLU A 102 12.15 -8.37 9.25
N GLY A 103 11.71 -9.27 8.39
CA GLY A 103 11.20 -10.59 8.80
C GLY A 103 9.91 -10.50 9.65
N VAL A 104 9.14 -9.43 9.48
CA VAL A 104 7.91 -9.22 10.24
C VAL A 104 6.84 -10.15 9.73
N ALA A 105 6.44 -11.11 10.56
CA ALA A 105 5.42 -12.10 10.20
C ALA A 105 3.97 -11.54 10.27
N VAL A 106 3.77 -10.44 10.98
CA VAL A 106 2.43 -9.86 11.21
C VAL A 106 2.37 -8.42 10.70
N ALA A 107 1.42 -8.13 9.84
CA ALA A 107 1.15 -6.79 9.37
C ALA A 107 -0.29 -6.39 9.71
N VAL A 108 -0.45 -5.27 10.43
CA VAL A 108 -1.77 -4.70 10.74
C VAL A 108 -1.99 -3.49 9.84
N LEU A 109 -2.98 -3.59 8.96
CA LEU A 109 -3.29 -2.54 7.98
C LEU A 109 -4.14 -1.39 8.58
N GLY A 110 -4.56 -1.52 9.84
CA GLY A 110 -5.36 -0.52 10.53
C GLY A 110 -6.77 -0.39 9.94
N HIS A 111 -7.36 0.78 10.06
CA HIS A 111 -8.69 1.10 9.52
C HIS A 111 -8.63 1.32 8.02
N LEU A 112 -8.53 0.22 7.26
CA LEU A 112 -8.30 0.26 5.81
C LEU A 112 -9.39 1.01 5.06
N ASP A 113 -10.65 0.83 5.47
CA ASP A 113 -11.80 1.52 4.88
C ASP A 113 -11.74 3.04 5.03
N ARG A 114 -11.27 3.54 6.18
CA ARG A 114 -11.10 4.98 6.42
C ARG A 114 -9.90 5.55 5.67
N LEU A 115 -8.83 4.78 5.60
CA LEU A 115 -7.60 5.19 4.93
C LEU A 115 -7.79 5.33 3.43
N LEU A 116 -8.59 4.44 2.81
CA LEU A 116 -8.77 4.36 1.37
C LEU A 116 -9.97 5.17 0.86
N GLN A 117 -10.99 5.43 1.70
CA GLN A 117 -12.20 6.14 1.30
C GLN A 117 -11.95 7.49 0.60
N PRO A 118 -11.02 8.35 1.03
CA PRO A 118 -10.78 9.62 0.35
C PRO A 118 -10.30 9.46 -1.10
N PHE A 119 -9.46 8.47 -1.37
CA PHE A 119 -8.94 8.16 -2.70
C PHE A 119 -10.02 7.56 -3.59
N TYR A 120 -10.80 6.61 -3.05
CA TYR A 120 -11.94 6.03 -3.74
C TYR A 120 -12.96 7.11 -4.12
N ALA A 121 -13.37 7.95 -3.17
CA ALA A 121 -14.35 9.01 -3.41
C ALA A 121 -13.88 9.99 -4.49
N HIS A 122 -12.59 10.37 -4.47
CA HIS A 122 -11.99 11.22 -5.49
C HIS A 122 -12.07 10.60 -6.89
N ASP A 123 -11.69 9.32 -7.02
CA ASP A 123 -11.65 8.65 -8.32
C ASP A 123 -13.06 8.39 -8.88
N ILE A 124 -14.05 8.13 -8.02
CA ILE A 124 -15.47 8.02 -8.42
C ILE A 124 -16.01 9.39 -8.86
N GLU A 125 -15.74 10.45 -8.08
CA GLU A 125 -16.23 11.80 -8.37
C GLU A 125 -15.67 12.34 -9.70
N THR A 126 -14.41 12.03 -10.00
CA THR A 126 -13.76 12.42 -11.26
C THR A 126 -14.10 11.50 -12.43
N GLY A 127 -14.78 10.39 -12.20
CA GLY A 127 -15.08 9.38 -13.22
C GLY A 127 -13.86 8.58 -13.67
N ALA A 128 -12.76 8.63 -12.91
CA ALA A 128 -11.54 7.88 -13.20
C ALA A 128 -11.68 6.38 -12.87
N LEU A 129 -12.64 6.02 -12.04
CA LEU A 129 -12.88 4.65 -11.58
C LEU A 129 -14.38 4.41 -11.38
N THR A 130 -14.84 3.22 -11.72
CA THR A 130 -16.18 2.72 -11.37
C THR A 130 -16.11 1.91 -10.08
N TYR A 131 -17.27 1.65 -9.45
CA TYR A 131 -17.34 0.79 -8.27
C TYR A 131 -16.79 -0.62 -8.54
N GLU A 132 -17.17 -1.21 -9.68
CA GLU A 132 -16.74 -2.57 -10.05
C GLU A 132 -15.21 -2.64 -10.29
N GLU A 133 -14.63 -1.64 -10.93
CA GLU A 133 -13.18 -1.56 -11.11
C GLU A 133 -12.46 -1.41 -9.76
N ALA A 134 -12.99 -0.56 -8.87
CA ALA A 134 -12.45 -0.40 -7.52
C ALA A 134 -12.56 -1.70 -6.71
N LYS A 135 -13.67 -2.42 -6.82
CA LYS A 135 -13.90 -3.72 -6.18
C LYS A 135 -12.91 -4.78 -6.69
N ASN A 136 -12.65 -4.80 -7.99
CA ASN A 136 -11.65 -5.67 -8.56
C ASN A 136 -10.24 -5.36 -8.03
N LEU A 137 -9.86 -4.09 -7.97
CA LEU A 137 -8.57 -3.67 -7.38
C LEU A 137 -8.46 -4.08 -5.91
N MET A 138 -9.52 -3.90 -5.13
CA MET A 138 -9.59 -4.32 -3.73
C MET A 138 -9.46 -5.84 -3.61
N ALA A 139 -10.15 -6.62 -4.44
CA ALA A 139 -10.06 -8.08 -4.45
C ALA A 139 -8.62 -8.55 -4.74
N PHE A 140 -7.94 -7.97 -5.72
CA PHE A 140 -6.53 -8.26 -5.98
C PHE A 140 -5.62 -7.90 -4.81
N PHE A 141 -5.86 -6.75 -4.17
CA PHE A 141 -5.11 -6.35 -2.99
C PHE A 141 -5.29 -7.37 -1.85
N LEU A 142 -6.52 -7.75 -1.54
CA LEU A 142 -6.83 -8.74 -0.51
C LEU A 142 -6.24 -10.11 -0.86
N TYR A 143 -6.33 -10.55 -2.11
CA TYR A 143 -5.70 -11.78 -2.59
C TYR A 143 -4.19 -11.80 -2.34
N HIS A 144 -3.49 -10.70 -2.62
CA HIS A 144 -2.05 -10.59 -2.35
C HIS A 144 -1.73 -10.58 -0.86
N THR A 145 -2.63 -10.09 -0.01
CA THR A 145 -2.45 -10.15 1.43
C THR A 145 -2.71 -11.54 2.01
N ASP A 146 -3.63 -12.30 1.40
CA ASP A 146 -4.03 -13.65 1.81
C ASP A 146 -3.11 -14.75 1.21
N GLY A 147 -2.77 -14.63 -0.07
CA GLY A 147 -2.11 -15.66 -0.86
C GLY A 147 -0.62 -15.87 -0.57
N ARG A 148 -0.02 -15.13 0.35
CA ARG A 148 1.41 -15.21 0.65
C ARG A 148 1.81 -16.37 1.58
N TRP A 149 0.84 -17.11 2.06
CA TRP A 149 1.05 -18.17 3.03
C TRP A 149 1.22 -19.52 2.34
N GLU A 150 2.30 -20.21 2.66
CA GLU A 150 2.44 -21.62 2.29
C GLU A 150 1.36 -22.43 2.98
N LEU A 151 0.47 -23.02 2.17
CA LEU A 151 -0.50 -24.00 2.64
C LEU A 151 0.26 -25.30 2.96
N THR A 152 0.70 -25.44 4.20
CA THR A 152 1.26 -26.70 4.70
C THR A 152 0.21 -27.45 5.50
N GLU A 153 0.33 -28.78 5.61
CA GLU A 153 -0.59 -29.62 6.39
C GLU A 153 -0.74 -29.19 7.87
N HIS A 154 0.19 -28.37 8.36
CA HIS A 154 0.25 -27.90 9.74
C HIS A 154 0.10 -26.38 9.88
N THR A 155 -0.30 -25.69 8.82
CA THR A 155 -0.52 -24.26 8.89
C THR A 155 -1.79 -23.99 9.69
N PHE A 156 -1.63 -23.61 10.93
CA PHE A 156 -2.72 -22.97 11.65
C PHE A 156 -3.01 -21.65 10.98
N ALA A 157 -4.30 -21.32 10.78
CA ALA A 157 -4.71 -20.00 10.38
C ALA A 157 -4.21 -19.01 11.45
N THR A 158 -3.05 -18.41 11.20
CA THR A 158 -2.51 -17.37 12.04
C THR A 158 -2.96 -16.04 11.44
N THR A 159 -3.47 -15.15 12.26
CA THR A 159 -3.83 -13.79 11.86
C THR A 159 -2.56 -12.98 11.53
N ASN A 160 -2.00 -13.25 10.37
CA ASN A 160 -0.73 -12.68 9.97
C ASN A 160 -0.88 -11.34 9.24
N CYS A 161 -2.06 -11.08 8.71
CA CYS A 161 -2.42 -9.79 8.16
C CYS A 161 -3.82 -9.45 8.62
N SER A 162 -3.97 -8.50 9.52
CA SER A 162 -5.28 -8.06 10.00
C SER A 162 -5.59 -6.65 9.53
N LEU A 163 -6.85 -6.42 9.22
CA LEU A 163 -7.39 -5.10 8.93
C LEU A 163 -8.57 -4.81 9.87
N VAL A 164 -8.82 -3.55 10.09
CA VAL A 164 -9.98 -3.08 10.86
C VAL A 164 -10.90 -2.33 9.91
N ILE A 165 -12.19 -2.59 9.99
CA ILE A 165 -13.22 -1.87 9.23
C ILE A 165 -14.34 -1.40 10.15
N GLY A 166 -15.04 -0.35 9.76
CA GLY A 166 -16.17 0.18 10.51
C GLY A 166 -15.76 0.79 11.86
N GLY A 167 -16.53 0.45 12.90
CA GLY A 167 -16.40 1.03 14.24
C GLY A 167 -17.10 2.37 14.36
N CYS A 168 -16.63 3.25 15.25
CA CYS A 168 -17.21 4.57 15.50
C CYS A 168 -16.14 5.68 15.41
N ASP A 169 -16.57 6.88 15.13
CA ASP A 169 -15.75 8.09 15.28
C ASP A 169 -15.65 8.53 16.75
N GLY A 170 -14.93 9.65 17.00
CA GLY A 170 -14.78 10.20 18.35
C GLY A 170 -16.08 10.67 19.01
N ASN A 171 -17.18 10.75 18.26
CA ASN A 171 -18.53 11.12 18.73
C ASN A 171 -19.48 9.91 18.80
N TRP A 172 -18.95 8.70 18.75
CA TRP A 172 -19.71 7.45 18.75
C TRP A 172 -20.61 7.26 17.53
N LYS A 173 -20.42 8.04 16.46
CA LYS A 173 -21.15 7.84 15.22
C LYS A 173 -20.55 6.63 14.48
N PRO A 174 -21.38 5.63 14.10
CA PRO A 174 -20.92 4.49 13.32
C PRO A 174 -20.27 4.92 12.01
N ILE A 175 -19.15 4.28 11.67
CA ILE A 175 -18.45 4.47 10.41
C ILE A 175 -18.75 3.27 9.53
N TYR A 176 -19.39 3.55 8.40
CA TYR A 176 -19.64 2.59 7.34
C TYR A 176 -19.62 3.40 6.03
N ASN A 177 -18.72 3.04 5.13
CA ASN A 177 -18.53 3.73 3.86
C ASN A 177 -18.51 2.73 2.70
N ASP A 178 -18.36 3.21 1.47
CA ASP A 178 -18.35 2.35 0.28
C ASP A 178 -17.17 1.37 0.27
N VAL A 179 -16.01 1.77 0.81
CA VAL A 179 -14.86 0.87 0.93
C VAL A 179 -15.12 -0.20 2.00
N THR A 180 -15.81 0.13 3.12
CA THR A 180 -16.25 -0.87 4.11
C THR A 180 -17.12 -1.93 3.43
N ARG A 181 -18.14 -1.50 2.65
CA ARG A 181 -19.02 -2.39 1.90
C ARG A 181 -18.24 -3.23 0.90
N MET A 182 -17.36 -2.61 0.13
CA MET A 182 -16.52 -3.25 -0.88
C MET A 182 -15.67 -4.38 -0.30
N ILE A 183 -15.02 -4.14 0.84
CA ILE A 183 -14.22 -5.15 1.53
C ILE A 183 -15.10 -6.34 1.94
N LEU A 184 -16.26 -6.09 2.56
CA LEU A 184 -17.18 -7.15 2.96
C LEU A 184 -17.67 -7.98 1.77
N GLU A 185 -18.05 -7.33 0.67
CA GLU A 185 -18.44 -8.01 -0.57
C GLU A 185 -17.29 -8.85 -1.15
N CYS A 186 -16.04 -8.37 -1.11
CA CYS A 186 -14.89 -9.17 -1.54
C CYS A 186 -14.71 -10.44 -0.69
N TYR A 187 -14.88 -10.34 0.63
CA TYR A 187 -14.82 -11.52 1.50
C TYR A 187 -15.97 -12.50 1.23
N GLU A 188 -17.17 -12.01 0.96
CA GLU A 188 -18.32 -12.84 0.60
C GLU A 188 -18.13 -13.55 -0.74
N ASP A 189 -17.68 -12.81 -1.76
CA ASP A 189 -17.57 -13.32 -3.14
C ASP A 189 -16.39 -14.27 -3.35
N TYR A 190 -15.26 -14.02 -2.69
CA TYR A 190 -14.00 -14.74 -2.95
C TYR A 190 -13.55 -15.66 -1.81
N GLY A 191 -14.18 -15.58 -0.63
CA GLY A 191 -13.90 -16.47 0.49
C GLY A 191 -12.48 -16.33 1.05
N PHE A 192 -11.96 -15.11 1.17
CA PHE A 192 -10.67 -14.86 1.82
C PHE A 192 -10.69 -15.37 3.27
N VAL A 193 -9.56 -15.89 3.77
CA VAL A 193 -9.45 -16.52 5.09
C VAL A 193 -8.65 -15.72 6.11
N ASN A 194 -7.94 -14.67 5.70
CA ASN A 194 -7.14 -13.78 6.57
C ASN A 194 -7.72 -12.38 6.62
#